data_65cd73b7d7b4a5b5ccece59a6418758e
#
_entry.id   65cd73b7d7b4a5b5ccece59a6418758e
#
_cell.length_a   1.000
_cell.length_b   1.000
_cell.length_c   1.000
_cell.angle_alpha   90.00
_cell.angle_beta   90.00
_cell.angle_gamma   90.00
#
_symmetry.space_group_name_H-M   'P 1'
#
loop_
_entity.id
_entity.type
_entity.pdbx_description
1 polymer ?
#
loop_
_entity_poly.entity_id
_entity_poly.type
_entity_poly.pdbx_seq_one_letter_code
_entity_poly.pdbx_strand_id
1 'polypeptide(L)'
;KNILLSESPWVLEAQTEEQQKERIATLFDLNNIRSNNIAALTRLQELQNSSGAWSWYKGMTGSRYVTTYIAELNARLAMMTGEQPSGTALALQKNAFTYLHQEALKEYREILKAQKDGVKFTGVSGSILQYLYLIALSGEQVPASNKAAYTYYLSKIGEMLPTASMDTKAIAAIIETMPEKRRAIFNMSRFEHKSAK
;
A
#
# COMPACT_ATOMS: atom_id res chain seq x y z
N LYS A 1 5.58 1.37 -24.95
CA LYS A 1 6.56 0.25 -25.05
C LYS A 1 7.97 0.62 -24.59
N ASN A 2 8.41 1.87 -24.74
CA ASN A 2 9.77 2.31 -24.38
C ASN A 2 9.95 2.67 -22.90
N ILE A 3 8.89 2.97 -22.17
CA ILE A 3 8.95 3.46 -20.78
C ILE A 3 9.38 2.34 -19.80
N LEU A 4 8.89 1.11 -19.99
CA LEU A 4 9.29 -0.04 -19.15
C LEU A 4 10.76 -0.44 -19.31
N LEU A 5 11.32 -0.22 -20.50
CA LEU A 5 12.73 -0.52 -20.78
C LEU A 5 13.68 0.53 -20.21
N SER A 6 13.24 1.80 -20.11
CA SER A 6 14.07 2.88 -19.57
C SER A 6 14.20 2.87 -18.04
N GLU A 7 13.32 2.16 -17.33
CA GLU A 7 13.31 2.11 -15.87
C GLU A 7 14.00 0.86 -15.27
N SER A 8 14.49 -0.05 -16.12
CA SER A 8 15.19 -1.26 -15.66
C SER A 8 16.70 -1.08 -15.75
N PRO A 9 17.43 -0.75 -14.67
CA PRO A 9 18.85 -0.42 -14.69
C PRO A 9 19.71 -1.46 -15.40
N TRP A 10 19.45 -2.76 -15.20
CA TRP A 10 20.21 -3.85 -15.79
C TRP A 10 19.95 -4.02 -17.30
N VAL A 11 18.86 -3.51 -17.85
CA VAL A 11 18.61 -3.45 -19.30
C VAL A 11 19.43 -2.32 -19.91
N LEU A 12 19.57 -1.21 -19.18
CA LEU A 12 20.39 -0.06 -19.60
C LEU A 12 21.90 -0.37 -19.63
N GLU A 13 22.35 -1.33 -18.82
CA GLU A 13 23.75 -1.80 -18.83
C GLU A 13 24.10 -2.66 -20.06
N ALA A 14 23.10 -3.03 -20.86
CA ALA A 14 23.34 -3.80 -22.08
C ALA A 14 23.98 -2.92 -23.18
N GLN A 15 25.17 -3.29 -23.64
CA GLN A 15 25.93 -2.50 -24.60
C GLN A 15 25.54 -2.77 -26.05
N THR A 16 24.84 -3.89 -26.35
CA THR A 16 24.45 -4.27 -27.72
C THR A 16 22.92 -4.53 -27.79
N GLU A 17 22.37 -4.37 -29.01
CA GLU A 17 20.96 -4.67 -29.28
C GLU A 17 20.60 -6.13 -29.02
N GLU A 18 21.53 -7.05 -29.31
CA GLU A 18 21.36 -8.49 -29.05
C GLU A 18 21.29 -8.77 -27.55
N GLN A 19 22.16 -8.16 -26.75
CA GLN A 19 22.12 -8.26 -25.30
C GLN A 19 20.83 -7.67 -24.73
N GLN A 20 20.30 -6.59 -25.30
CA GLN A 20 19.03 -6.02 -24.89
C GLN A 20 17.87 -6.97 -25.20
N LYS A 21 17.85 -7.59 -26.40
CA LYS A 21 16.84 -8.60 -26.77
C LYS A 21 16.89 -9.82 -25.86
N GLU A 22 18.10 -10.32 -25.56
CA GLU A 22 18.29 -11.47 -24.68
C GLU A 22 17.85 -11.17 -23.24
N ARG A 23 18.17 -9.99 -22.72
CA ARG A 23 17.70 -9.56 -21.40
C ARG A 23 16.19 -9.38 -21.34
N ILE A 24 15.58 -8.88 -22.41
CA ILE A 24 14.11 -8.80 -22.52
C ILE A 24 13.49 -10.20 -22.55
N ALA A 25 14.07 -11.14 -23.31
CA ALA A 25 13.61 -12.53 -23.33
C ALA A 25 13.69 -13.18 -21.94
N THR A 26 14.76 -12.91 -21.19
CA THR A 26 14.93 -13.37 -19.81
C THR A 26 13.87 -12.80 -18.85
N LEU A 27 13.41 -11.56 -19.07
CA LEU A 27 12.31 -10.97 -18.31
C LEU A 27 10.97 -11.73 -18.50
N PHE A 28 10.78 -12.30 -19.67
CA PHE A 28 9.58 -13.08 -20.00
C PHE A 28 9.74 -14.59 -19.73
N ASP A 29 10.89 -15.02 -19.23
CA ASP A 29 11.07 -16.40 -18.78
C ASP A 29 10.28 -16.63 -17.47
N LEU A 30 9.15 -17.34 -17.59
CA LEU A 30 8.25 -17.63 -16.47
C LEU A 30 8.95 -18.34 -15.30
N ASN A 31 9.97 -19.15 -15.58
CA ASN A 31 10.71 -19.85 -14.53
C ASN A 31 11.58 -18.89 -13.73
N ASN A 32 12.26 -17.97 -14.41
CA ASN A 32 13.06 -16.93 -13.76
C ASN A 32 12.18 -15.97 -12.95
N ILE A 33 11.05 -15.54 -13.51
CA ILE A 33 10.08 -14.69 -12.81
C ILE A 33 9.58 -15.40 -11.55
N ARG A 34 9.21 -16.68 -11.64
CA ARG A 34 8.74 -17.47 -10.49
C ARG A 34 9.81 -17.61 -9.42
N SER A 35 11.05 -17.94 -9.81
CA SER A 35 12.18 -18.06 -8.89
C SER A 35 12.50 -16.74 -8.20
N ASN A 36 12.50 -15.64 -8.96
CA ASN A 36 12.74 -14.31 -8.44
C ASN A 36 11.64 -13.85 -7.48
N ASN A 37 10.37 -14.16 -7.77
CA ASN A 37 9.25 -13.88 -6.87
C ASN A 37 9.39 -14.64 -5.54
N ILE A 38 9.74 -15.92 -5.58
CA ILE A 38 9.97 -16.72 -4.36
C ILE A 38 11.12 -16.12 -3.54
N ALA A 39 12.24 -15.82 -4.18
CA ALA A 39 13.40 -15.21 -3.52
C ALA A 39 13.06 -13.84 -2.91
N ALA A 40 12.32 -13.00 -3.63
CA ALA A 40 11.88 -11.70 -3.15
C ALA A 40 10.95 -11.81 -1.94
N LEU A 41 9.97 -12.72 -1.97
CA LEU A 41 9.07 -12.98 -0.83
C LEU A 41 9.82 -13.51 0.38
N THR A 42 10.76 -14.44 0.18
CA THR A 42 11.62 -14.95 1.26
C THR A 42 12.42 -13.80 1.87
N ARG A 43 12.99 -12.95 1.05
CA ARG A 43 13.74 -11.78 1.52
C ARG A 43 12.87 -10.79 2.29
N LEU A 44 11.66 -10.50 1.82
CA LEU A 44 10.70 -9.66 2.53
C LEU A 44 10.31 -10.27 3.88
N GLN A 45 10.13 -11.60 3.94
CA GLN A 45 9.82 -12.31 5.17
C GLN A 45 10.97 -12.21 6.19
N GLU A 46 12.21 -12.36 5.76
CA GLU A 46 13.40 -12.23 6.62
C GLU A 46 13.59 -10.81 7.17
N LEU A 47 13.13 -9.80 6.43
CA LEU A 47 13.27 -8.40 6.79
C LEU A 47 12.08 -7.87 7.61
N GLN A 48 10.93 -8.56 7.61
CA GLN A 48 9.80 -8.19 8.45
C GLN A 48 10.10 -8.55 9.91
N ASN A 49 10.01 -7.57 10.78
CA ASN A 49 10.25 -7.79 12.21
C ASN A 49 9.01 -8.36 12.93
N SER A 50 9.16 -8.69 14.20
CA SER A 50 8.10 -9.29 15.03
C SER A 50 6.86 -8.40 15.23
N SER A 51 6.97 -7.08 15.02
CA SER A 51 5.81 -6.18 15.06
C SER A 51 5.01 -6.18 13.75
N GLY A 52 5.48 -6.86 12.71
CA GLY A 52 4.91 -6.83 11.37
C GLY A 52 5.43 -5.70 10.48
N ALA A 53 6.34 -4.88 10.98
CA ALA A 53 6.93 -3.79 10.23
C ALA A 53 8.17 -4.19 9.45
N TRP A 54 8.45 -3.47 8.37
CA TRP A 54 9.77 -3.45 7.75
C TRP A 54 10.59 -2.25 8.20
N SER A 55 11.89 -2.38 8.13
CA SER A 55 12.86 -1.33 8.47
C SER A 55 13.81 -1.06 7.32
N TRP A 56 14.55 0.04 7.38
CA TRP A 56 15.54 0.38 6.36
C TRP A 56 16.67 -0.66 6.26
N TYR A 57 17.06 -1.23 7.40
CA TYR A 57 18.10 -2.25 7.49
C TYR A 57 17.69 -3.34 8.48
N LYS A 58 18.20 -4.55 8.28
CA LYS A 58 17.97 -5.68 9.18
C LYS A 58 18.38 -5.33 10.62
N GLY A 59 17.52 -5.62 11.58
CA GLY A 59 17.77 -5.38 12.99
C GLY A 59 17.43 -3.98 13.51
N MET A 60 17.01 -3.05 12.64
CA MET A 60 16.49 -1.75 13.07
C MET A 60 15.03 -1.85 13.53
N THR A 61 14.60 -0.85 14.29
CA THR A 61 13.17 -0.66 14.63
C THR A 61 12.34 -0.51 13.36
N GLY A 62 11.10 -1.00 13.41
CA GLY A 62 10.18 -0.91 12.28
C GLY A 62 9.97 0.55 11.83
N SER A 63 9.96 0.75 10.53
CA SER A 63 9.70 2.04 9.90
C SER A 63 8.29 2.06 9.35
N ARG A 64 7.46 2.97 9.86
CA ARG A 64 6.11 3.19 9.35
C ARG A 64 6.14 3.53 7.85
N TYR A 65 7.06 4.39 7.44
CA TYR A 65 7.23 4.78 6.04
C TYR A 65 7.53 3.57 5.13
N VAL A 66 8.56 2.79 5.45
CA VAL A 66 8.95 1.61 4.67
C VAL A 66 7.81 0.58 4.61
N THR A 67 7.14 0.35 5.75
CA THR A 67 6.03 -0.60 5.83
C THR A 67 4.85 -0.16 4.98
N THR A 68 4.48 1.13 5.05
CA THR A 68 3.40 1.69 4.22
C THR A 68 3.76 1.59 2.73
N TYR A 69 5.00 1.92 2.36
CA TYR A 69 5.46 1.88 0.97
C TYR A 69 5.40 0.47 0.38
N ILE A 70 5.90 -0.55 1.11
CA ILE A 70 5.85 -1.95 0.65
C ILE A 70 4.39 -2.43 0.53
N ALA A 71 3.55 -2.13 1.52
CA ALA A 71 2.13 -2.51 1.49
C ALA A 71 1.37 -1.82 0.34
N GLU A 72 1.72 -0.56 0.03
CA GLU A 72 1.16 0.19 -1.10
C GLU A 72 1.56 -0.41 -2.44
N LEU A 73 2.83 -0.78 -2.63
CA LEU A 73 3.29 -1.45 -3.84
C LEU A 73 2.54 -2.77 -4.07
N ASN A 74 2.34 -3.57 -3.03
CA ASN A 74 1.57 -4.80 -3.11
C ASN A 74 0.09 -4.55 -3.47
N ALA A 75 -0.53 -3.52 -2.89
CA ALA A 75 -1.91 -3.14 -3.21
C ALA A 75 -2.04 -2.66 -4.67
N ARG A 76 -1.09 -1.86 -5.16
CA ARG A 76 -1.03 -1.42 -6.57
C ARG A 76 -0.84 -2.60 -7.52
N LEU A 77 0.06 -3.53 -7.19
CA LEU A 77 0.28 -4.73 -7.97
C LEU A 77 -0.99 -5.57 -8.09
N ALA A 78 -1.69 -5.80 -6.97
CA ALA A 78 -2.97 -6.52 -6.95
C ALA A 78 -4.04 -5.83 -7.80
N MET A 79 -4.08 -4.49 -7.82
CA MET A 79 -4.99 -3.75 -8.70
C MET A 79 -4.64 -3.90 -10.19
N MET A 80 -3.36 -3.89 -10.52
CA MET A 80 -2.88 -3.97 -11.92
C MET A 80 -3.06 -5.37 -12.51
N THR A 81 -2.83 -6.40 -11.70
CA THR A 81 -2.92 -7.81 -12.14
C THR A 81 -4.30 -8.41 -11.96
N GLY A 82 -5.14 -7.83 -11.13
CA GLY A 82 -6.40 -8.43 -10.68
C GLY A 82 -6.22 -9.58 -9.68
N GLU A 83 -4.98 -9.95 -9.35
CA GLU A 83 -4.65 -11.05 -8.45
C GLU A 83 -4.50 -10.57 -7.01
N GLN A 84 -5.18 -11.23 -6.08
CA GLN A 84 -5.01 -10.93 -4.66
C GLN A 84 -3.81 -11.67 -4.08
N PRO A 85 -3.09 -11.08 -3.12
CA PRO A 85 -2.00 -11.75 -2.41
C PRO A 85 -2.48 -13.07 -1.80
N SER A 86 -1.65 -14.10 -1.90
CA SER A 86 -1.92 -15.44 -1.34
C SER A 86 -0.71 -15.97 -0.57
N GLY A 87 -0.90 -17.03 0.22
CA GLY A 87 0.19 -17.69 0.93
C GLY A 87 1.04 -16.72 1.77
N THR A 88 2.35 -16.77 1.59
CA THR A 88 3.32 -15.93 2.32
C THR A 88 3.07 -14.44 2.10
N ALA A 89 2.79 -14.01 0.88
CA ALA A 89 2.52 -12.60 0.58
C ALA A 89 1.34 -12.05 1.38
N LEU A 90 0.25 -12.83 1.49
CA LEU A 90 -0.92 -12.47 2.29
C LEU A 90 -0.58 -12.37 3.79
N ALA A 91 0.22 -13.30 4.31
CA ALA A 91 0.64 -13.28 5.72
C ALA A 91 1.48 -12.03 6.03
N LEU A 92 2.45 -11.71 5.18
CA LEU A 92 3.28 -10.51 5.31
C LEU A 92 2.45 -9.23 5.26
N GLN A 93 1.47 -9.17 4.36
CA GLN A 93 0.57 -8.03 4.24
C GLN A 93 -0.31 -7.86 5.48
N LYS A 94 -0.89 -8.94 6.02
CA LYS A 94 -1.69 -8.89 7.25
C LYS A 94 -0.88 -8.39 8.45
N ASN A 95 0.36 -8.85 8.59
CA ASN A 95 1.25 -8.38 9.63
C ASN A 95 1.54 -6.88 9.49
N ALA A 96 1.81 -6.42 8.27
CA ALA A 96 2.04 -5.01 7.98
C ALA A 96 0.83 -4.14 8.32
N PHE A 97 -0.39 -4.57 7.95
CA PHE A 97 -1.61 -3.85 8.31
C PHE A 97 -1.83 -3.82 9.82
N THR A 98 -1.57 -4.92 10.52
CA THR A 98 -1.65 -4.97 11.99
C THR A 98 -0.77 -3.88 12.62
N TYR A 99 0.49 -3.78 12.19
CA TYR A 99 1.40 -2.73 12.63
C TYR A 99 0.90 -1.33 12.28
N LEU A 100 0.47 -1.10 11.04
CA LEU A 100 0.01 0.21 10.59
C LEU A 100 -1.26 0.67 11.31
N HIS A 101 -2.17 -0.24 11.62
CA HIS A 101 -3.34 0.04 12.46
C HIS A 101 -2.95 0.46 13.87
N GLN A 102 -1.96 -0.22 14.47
CA GLN A 102 -1.46 0.13 15.81
C GLN A 102 -0.81 1.52 15.81
N GLU A 103 0.03 1.83 14.82
CA GLU A 103 0.65 3.14 14.70
C GLU A 103 -0.37 4.27 14.48
N ALA A 104 -1.38 4.05 13.64
CA ALA A 104 -2.46 5.01 13.46
C ALA A 104 -3.27 5.24 14.75
N LEU A 105 -3.56 4.17 15.49
CA LEU A 105 -4.27 4.28 16.77
C LEU A 105 -3.43 4.98 17.84
N LYS A 106 -2.13 4.75 17.87
CA LYS A 106 -1.19 5.41 18.78
C LYS A 106 -1.19 6.92 18.52
N GLU A 107 -1.00 7.34 17.27
CA GLU A 107 -1.04 8.76 16.89
C GLU A 107 -2.39 9.41 17.24
N TYR A 108 -3.51 8.71 17.03
CA TYR A 108 -4.82 9.20 17.43
C TYR A 108 -4.92 9.48 18.93
N ARG A 109 -4.40 8.57 19.76
CA ARG A 109 -4.39 8.76 21.23
C ARG A 109 -3.52 9.94 21.64
N GLU A 110 -2.38 10.16 20.98
CA GLU A 110 -1.51 11.31 21.19
C GLU A 110 -2.21 12.62 20.82
N ILE A 111 -2.93 12.64 19.68
CA ILE A 111 -3.76 13.78 19.27
C ILE A 111 -4.84 14.10 20.32
N LEU A 112 -5.58 13.09 20.78
CA LEU A 112 -6.62 13.29 21.78
C LEU A 112 -6.06 13.83 23.11
N LYS A 113 -4.87 13.40 23.49
CA LYS A 113 -4.17 13.93 24.67
C LYS A 113 -3.80 15.40 24.46
N ALA A 114 -3.17 15.74 23.34
CA ALA A 114 -2.79 17.11 23.04
C ALA A 114 -4.00 18.04 22.89
N GLN A 115 -5.14 17.56 22.40
CA GLN A 115 -6.39 18.33 22.35
C GLN A 115 -6.93 18.67 23.74
N LYS A 116 -6.78 17.78 24.73
CA LYS A 116 -7.13 18.09 26.12
C LYS A 116 -6.25 19.20 26.70
N ASP A 117 -5.02 19.30 26.22
CA ASP A 117 -4.08 20.36 26.58
C ASP A 117 -4.27 21.64 25.73
N GLY A 118 -5.36 21.73 24.97
CA GLY A 118 -5.74 22.92 24.18
C GLY A 118 -5.15 23.01 22.78
N VAL A 119 -4.40 21.99 22.31
CA VAL A 119 -3.85 21.97 20.96
C VAL A 119 -4.93 21.70 19.93
N LYS A 120 -5.00 22.52 18.87
CA LYS A 120 -5.94 22.35 17.76
C LYS A 120 -5.25 21.68 16.58
N PHE A 121 -5.90 20.68 16.00
CA PHE A 121 -5.46 20.01 14.79
C PHE A 121 -6.45 20.29 13.65
N THR A 122 -5.95 20.85 12.55
CA THR A 122 -6.75 21.25 11.37
C THR A 122 -6.55 20.34 10.17
N GLY A 123 -5.88 19.20 10.34
CA GLY A 123 -5.58 18.25 9.28
C GLY A 123 -5.02 16.95 9.83
N VAL A 124 -4.41 16.17 8.96
CA VAL A 124 -3.72 14.91 9.27
C VAL A 124 -2.23 14.98 8.92
N SER A 125 -1.42 14.18 9.59
CA SER A 125 -0.01 14.03 9.22
C SER A 125 0.12 13.34 7.84
N GLY A 126 1.26 13.53 7.17
CA GLY A 126 1.55 12.84 5.93
C GLY A 126 1.49 11.31 6.08
N SER A 127 1.93 10.79 7.23
CA SER A 127 1.86 9.36 7.54
C SER A 127 0.42 8.84 7.67
N ILE A 128 -0.48 9.63 8.23
CA ILE A 128 -1.91 9.28 8.29
C ILE A 128 -2.56 9.39 6.92
N LEU A 129 -2.23 10.40 6.14
CA LEU A 129 -2.74 10.53 4.78
C LEU A 129 -2.38 9.30 3.93
N GLN A 130 -1.12 8.85 3.99
CA GLN A 130 -0.67 7.64 3.30
C GLN A 130 -1.34 6.36 3.83
N TYR A 131 -1.54 6.26 5.14
CA TYR A 131 -2.29 5.15 5.74
C TYR A 131 -3.74 5.09 5.21
N LEU A 132 -4.46 6.20 5.18
CA LEU A 132 -5.83 6.26 4.68
C LEU A 132 -5.90 5.92 3.18
N TYR A 133 -4.94 6.42 2.41
CA TYR A 133 -4.79 6.10 1.00
C TYR A 133 -4.56 4.60 0.78
N LEU A 134 -3.67 3.99 1.58
CA LEU A 134 -3.40 2.56 1.52
C LEU A 134 -4.65 1.72 1.84
N ILE A 135 -5.43 2.11 2.87
CA ILE A 135 -6.71 1.44 3.21
C ILE A 135 -7.69 1.53 2.05
N ALA A 136 -7.84 2.71 1.44
CA ALA A 136 -8.71 2.89 0.28
C ALA A 136 -8.25 2.05 -0.92
N LEU A 137 -6.94 2.03 -1.18
CA LEU A 137 -6.33 1.33 -2.29
C LEU A 137 -6.40 -0.19 -2.15
N SER A 138 -6.11 -0.73 -0.96
CA SER A 138 -6.10 -2.18 -0.69
C SER A 138 -7.48 -2.76 -0.45
N GLY A 139 -8.44 -1.96 0.04
CA GLY A 139 -9.74 -2.42 0.52
C GLY A 139 -9.66 -3.15 1.86
N GLU A 140 -8.58 -2.93 2.63
CA GLU A 140 -8.38 -3.52 3.94
C GLU A 140 -9.49 -3.11 4.91
N GLN A 141 -9.92 -4.06 5.72
CA GLN A 141 -10.95 -3.82 6.72
C GLN A 141 -10.36 -3.13 7.95
N VAL A 142 -10.89 -1.97 8.29
CA VAL A 142 -10.47 -1.24 9.50
C VAL A 142 -10.98 -1.97 10.74
N PRO A 143 -10.10 -2.41 11.66
CA PRO A 143 -10.50 -3.08 12.89
C PRO A 143 -11.45 -2.22 13.74
N ALA A 144 -12.31 -2.85 14.51
CA ALA A 144 -13.27 -2.16 15.37
C ALA A 144 -12.59 -1.16 16.33
N SER A 145 -11.42 -1.52 16.86
CA SER A 145 -10.58 -0.67 17.72
C SER A 145 -10.12 0.63 17.04
N ASN A 146 -10.00 0.62 15.71
CA ASN A 146 -9.49 1.74 14.92
C ASN A 146 -10.59 2.59 14.28
N LYS A 147 -11.86 2.18 14.34
CA LYS A 147 -12.96 2.89 13.67
C LYS A 147 -13.08 4.35 14.10
N ALA A 148 -12.97 4.65 15.40
CA ALA A 148 -13.04 6.01 15.90
C ALA A 148 -11.88 6.87 15.35
N ALA A 149 -10.65 6.33 15.35
CA ALA A 149 -9.49 7.01 14.78
C ALA A 149 -9.67 7.24 13.27
N TYR A 150 -10.10 6.23 12.55
CA TYR A 150 -10.33 6.30 11.11
C TYR A 150 -11.36 7.38 10.74
N THR A 151 -12.51 7.40 11.41
CA THR A 151 -13.56 8.42 11.19
C THR A 151 -13.05 9.82 11.52
N TYR A 152 -12.32 9.98 12.63
CA TYR A 152 -11.68 11.24 12.98
C TYR A 152 -10.75 11.73 11.89
N TYR A 153 -9.86 10.88 11.38
CA TYR A 153 -8.92 11.24 10.33
C TYR A 153 -9.61 11.65 9.03
N LEU A 154 -10.66 10.94 8.62
CA LEU A 154 -11.45 11.31 7.44
C LEU A 154 -12.08 12.70 7.59
N SER A 155 -12.62 13.03 8.78
CA SER A 155 -13.15 14.37 9.01
C SER A 155 -12.08 15.47 8.91
N LYS A 156 -10.85 15.17 9.36
CA LYS A 156 -9.72 16.12 9.31
C LYS A 156 -9.15 16.31 7.91
N ILE A 157 -9.29 15.34 7.02
CA ILE A 157 -8.97 15.54 5.59
C ILE A 157 -9.83 16.66 5.02
N GLY A 158 -11.14 16.64 5.25
CA GLY A 158 -12.05 17.69 4.75
C GLY A 158 -11.64 19.09 5.23
N GLU A 159 -11.23 19.23 6.49
CA GLU A 159 -10.78 20.49 7.06
C GLU A 159 -9.48 21.04 6.39
N MET A 160 -8.57 20.18 5.97
CA MET A 160 -7.29 20.61 5.38
C MET A 160 -7.36 20.88 3.87
N LEU A 161 -8.37 20.36 3.15
CA LEU A 161 -8.46 20.45 1.68
C LEU A 161 -8.36 21.88 1.12
N PRO A 162 -8.97 22.93 1.69
CA PRO A 162 -8.91 24.26 1.14
C PRO A 162 -7.48 24.78 0.93
N THR A 163 -6.57 24.46 1.85
CA THR A 163 -5.18 24.92 1.86
C THR A 163 -4.18 23.86 1.40
N ALA A 164 -4.64 22.65 1.07
CA ALA A 164 -3.79 21.53 0.71
C ALA A 164 -3.16 21.68 -0.68
N SER A 165 -2.00 21.07 -0.88
CA SER A 165 -1.35 20.94 -2.18
C SER A 165 -2.19 20.11 -3.16
N MET A 166 -1.91 20.20 -4.46
CA MET A 166 -2.60 19.40 -5.47
C MET A 166 -2.44 17.91 -5.26
N ASP A 167 -1.26 17.46 -4.85
CA ASP A 167 -0.99 16.05 -4.55
C ASP A 167 -1.86 15.56 -3.38
N THR A 168 -1.95 16.35 -2.32
CA THR A 168 -2.81 16.04 -1.17
C THR A 168 -4.28 15.97 -1.58
N LYS A 169 -4.75 16.89 -2.42
CA LYS A 169 -6.13 16.91 -2.96
C LYS A 169 -6.40 15.67 -3.82
N ALA A 170 -5.44 15.27 -4.66
CA ALA A 170 -5.55 14.05 -5.47
C ALA A 170 -5.64 12.79 -4.61
N ILE A 171 -4.78 12.67 -3.59
CA ILE A 171 -4.81 11.54 -2.64
C ILE A 171 -6.16 11.52 -1.88
N ALA A 172 -6.65 12.66 -1.40
CA ALA A 172 -7.93 12.76 -0.72
C ALA A 172 -9.10 12.33 -1.61
N ALA A 173 -9.11 12.75 -2.87
CA ALA A 173 -10.12 12.32 -3.83
C ALA A 173 -10.13 10.80 -4.05
N ILE A 174 -8.95 10.16 -4.07
CA ILE A 174 -8.84 8.70 -4.15
C ILE A 174 -9.39 8.04 -2.88
N ILE A 175 -9.05 8.56 -1.70
CA ILE A 175 -9.56 8.05 -0.42
C ILE A 175 -11.09 8.05 -0.38
N GLU A 176 -11.72 9.09 -0.91
CA GLU A 176 -13.19 9.21 -0.93
C GLU A 176 -13.84 8.30 -1.98
N THR A 177 -13.27 8.21 -3.18
CA THR A 177 -13.94 7.56 -4.32
C THR A 177 -13.65 6.06 -4.46
N MET A 178 -12.48 5.58 -4.05
CA MET A 178 -12.08 4.18 -4.24
C MET A 178 -12.96 3.15 -3.50
N PRO A 179 -13.41 3.41 -2.26
CA PRO A 179 -14.29 2.47 -1.55
C PRO A 179 -15.59 2.22 -2.31
N GLU A 180 -16.16 3.24 -2.94
CA GLU A 180 -17.40 3.13 -3.71
C GLU A 180 -17.18 2.36 -5.02
N LYS A 181 -16.11 2.67 -5.75
CA LYS A 181 -15.73 1.93 -6.97
C LYS A 181 -15.50 0.44 -6.69
N ARG A 182 -14.82 0.10 -5.60
CA ARG A 182 -14.61 -1.30 -5.20
C ARG A 182 -15.91 -2.02 -4.89
N ARG A 183 -16.87 -1.36 -4.21
CA ARG A 183 -18.20 -1.92 -3.97
C ARG A 183 -18.95 -2.16 -5.27
N ALA A 184 -18.85 -1.24 -6.23
CA ALA A 184 -19.46 -1.40 -7.55
C ALA A 184 -18.87 -2.59 -8.32
N ILE A 185 -17.54 -2.73 -8.39
CA ILE A 185 -16.86 -3.85 -9.05
C ILE A 185 -17.23 -5.18 -8.38
N PHE A 186 -17.21 -5.25 -7.05
CA PHE A 186 -17.61 -6.46 -6.31
C PHE A 186 -19.07 -6.86 -6.57
N ASN A 187 -19.96 -5.89 -6.64
CA ASN A 187 -21.37 -6.14 -6.96
C ASN A 187 -21.54 -6.63 -8.40
N MET A 188 -20.83 -6.06 -9.37
CA MET A 188 -20.86 -6.50 -10.76
C MET A 188 -20.38 -7.95 -10.93
N SER A 189 -19.23 -8.30 -10.35
CA SER A 189 -18.71 -9.67 -10.39
C SER A 189 -19.66 -10.70 -9.76
N ARG A 190 -20.44 -10.30 -8.76
CA ARG A 190 -21.45 -11.14 -8.12
C ARG A 190 -22.70 -11.34 -8.99
N PHE A 191 -23.02 -10.40 -9.87
CA PHE A 191 -24.09 -10.51 -10.87
C PHE A 191 -23.69 -11.43 -12.03
N GLU A 192 -22.45 -11.34 -12.52
CA GLU A 192 -21.94 -12.21 -13.58
C GLU A 192 -21.93 -13.69 -13.17
N HIS A 193 -21.54 -14.00 -11.93
CA HIS A 193 -21.60 -15.38 -11.40
C HIS A 193 -23.02 -15.93 -11.19
N LYS A 194 -24.04 -15.09 -11.09
CA LYS A 194 -25.43 -15.52 -10.97
C LYS A 194 -26.10 -15.76 -12.34
N SER A 195 -25.58 -15.11 -13.38
CA SER A 195 -26.10 -15.25 -14.75
C SER A 195 -25.54 -16.47 -15.49
N ALA A 196 -24.50 -17.12 -14.93
CA ALA A 196 -23.84 -18.29 -15.50
C ALA A 196 -24.33 -19.63 -14.91
N LYS A 197 -25.42 -19.63 -14.16
CA LYS A 197 -26.17 -20.79 -13.68
C LYS A 197 -27.56 -20.79 -14.23
#